data_b238880a8200a62ce9897df92a25ca7b
#
_entry.id   b238880a8200a62ce9897df92a25ca7b
#
_cell.length_a   1.000
_cell.length_b   1.000
_cell.length_c   1.000
_cell.angle_alpha   90.00
_cell.angle_beta   90.00
_cell.angle_gamma   90.00
#
_symmetry.space_group_name_H-M   'P 1'
#
loop_
_entity.id
_entity.type
_entity.pdbx_description
1 polymer ?
#
loop_
_entity_poly.entity_id
_entity_poly.type
_entity_poly.pdbx_seq_one_letter_code
_entity_poly.pdbx_strand_id
1 'polypeptide(L)'
;GPNPDSLPGYYGILPPAWAHWSRVWNIDPKWLTERYAPGMQTKPGMTVSRWIDGVTEKNDAIDQDSNLRAIFFWGHAPNSQSRGLDMLEAMKKLDLMVVIDPYPSASAAMFAMVRKDGAYLLPVATQLETEGSATASNRSLQWREKVIDPLFESRTDHMIMYQLAQKLGFETELIGIK
;
A
#
# COMPACT_ATOMS: atom_id res chain seq x y z
N GLY A 1 10.85 9.94 1.67
CA GLY A 1 9.70 9.04 1.83
C GLY A 1 9.14 9.13 3.23
N PRO A 2 7.94 8.62 3.49
CA PRO A 2 7.41 8.57 4.83
C PRO A 2 8.38 7.77 5.71
N ASN A 3 8.60 8.26 6.91
CA ASN A 3 9.39 7.52 7.87
C ASN A 3 8.66 6.20 8.17
N PRO A 4 9.25 5.03 7.93
CA PRO A 4 8.61 3.75 8.18
C PRO A 4 8.12 3.62 9.63
N ASP A 5 8.77 4.32 10.56
CA ASP A 5 8.37 4.36 11.97
C ASP A 5 6.99 5.01 12.19
N SER A 6 6.47 5.74 11.23
CA SER A 6 5.16 6.39 11.31
C SER A 6 4.02 5.55 10.75
N LEU A 7 4.31 4.40 10.14
CA LEU A 7 3.31 3.52 9.55
C LEU A 7 2.95 2.40 10.53
N PRO A 8 1.72 2.40 11.08
CA PRO A 8 1.22 1.24 11.80
C PRO A 8 1.30 0.00 10.90
N GLY A 9 1.87 -1.06 11.39
CA GLY A 9 2.05 -2.30 10.63
C GLY A 9 3.46 -2.52 10.09
N TYR A 10 4.30 -1.51 9.95
CA TYR A 10 5.70 -1.70 9.57
C TYR A 10 6.57 -2.16 10.76
N TYR A 11 6.39 -1.49 11.90
CA TYR A 11 6.96 -1.89 13.19
C TYR A 11 5.90 -2.34 14.19
N GLY A 12 4.68 -2.41 13.74
CA GLY A 12 3.50 -2.53 14.59
C GLY A 12 3.32 -3.87 15.31
N ILE A 13 4.13 -4.83 14.97
CA ILE A 13 4.11 -6.15 15.59
C ILE A 13 4.96 -6.25 16.85
N LEU A 14 5.85 -5.30 17.07
CA LEU A 14 6.69 -5.34 18.27
C LEU A 14 6.00 -4.56 19.39
N PRO A 15 5.71 -5.22 20.53
CA PRO A 15 5.05 -4.57 21.68
C PRO A 15 5.66 -3.24 22.11
N PRO A 16 7.00 -3.06 22.10
CA PRO A 16 7.61 -1.76 22.42
C PRO A 16 7.25 -0.66 21.42
N ALA A 17 7.14 -0.99 20.13
CA ALA A 17 6.75 -0.01 19.11
C ALA A 17 5.30 0.43 19.30
N TRP A 18 4.39 -0.48 19.55
CA TRP A 18 2.99 -0.16 19.86
C TRP A 18 2.84 0.67 21.13
N ALA A 19 3.56 0.33 22.19
CA ALA A 19 3.58 1.12 23.42
C ALA A 19 4.12 2.54 23.20
N HIS A 20 5.07 2.72 22.29
CA HIS A 20 5.55 4.03 21.87
C HIS A 20 4.48 4.82 21.11
N TRP A 21 3.92 4.25 20.07
CA TRP A 21 2.95 4.93 19.20
C TRP A 21 1.63 5.22 19.91
N SER A 22 1.18 4.34 20.79
CA SER A 22 -0.02 4.61 21.59
C SER A 22 0.14 5.84 22.47
N ARG A 23 1.33 6.06 23.02
CA ARG A 23 1.63 7.29 23.78
C ARG A 23 1.69 8.52 22.89
N VAL A 24 2.33 8.41 21.72
CA VAL A 24 2.48 9.54 20.78
C VAL A 24 1.12 9.99 20.24
N TRP A 25 0.26 9.04 19.89
CA TRP A 25 -1.04 9.32 19.30
C TRP A 25 -2.18 9.36 20.31
N ASN A 26 -1.90 9.10 21.58
CA ASN A 26 -2.91 8.97 22.62
C ASN A 26 -4.02 7.97 22.26
N ILE A 27 -3.64 6.82 21.70
CA ILE A 27 -4.52 5.76 21.26
C ILE A 27 -4.22 4.50 22.07
N ASP A 28 -5.25 3.85 22.60
CA ASP A 28 -5.10 2.54 23.22
C ASP A 28 -4.86 1.47 22.14
N PRO A 29 -3.72 0.76 22.15
CA PRO A 29 -3.46 -0.32 21.19
C PRO A 29 -4.52 -1.42 21.23
N LYS A 30 -5.09 -1.67 22.38
CA LYS A 30 -6.16 -2.64 22.55
C LYS A 30 -7.41 -2.24 21.77
N TRP A 31 -7.80 -0.96 21.84
CA TRP A 31 -8.88 -0.41 21.03
C TRP A 31 -8.65 -0.60 19.53
N LEU A 32 -7.41 -0.38 19.08
CA LEU A 32 -7.05 -0.52 17.67
C LEU A 32 -7.16 -1.98 17.20
N THR A 33 -6.62 -2.92 17.95
CA THR A 33 -6.65 -4.35 17.62
C THR A 33 -8.04 -4.96 17.70
N GLU A 34 -8.82 -4.60 18.72
CA GLU A 34 -10.18 -5.12 18.88
C GLU A 34 -11.12 -4.63 17.78
N ARG A 35 -10.92 -3.39 17.31
CA ARG A 35 -11.84 -2.74 16.36
C ARG A 35 -11.50 -3.01 14.90
N TYR A 36 -10.23 -2.96 14.53
CA TYR A 36 -9.83 -2.95 13.12
C TYR A 36 -9.09 -4.19 12.65
N ALA A 37 -8.32 -4.84 13.49
CA ALA A 37 -7.54 -5.98 13.08
C ALA A 37 -7.21 -6.91 14.27
N PRO A 38 -8.15 -7.75 14.70
CA PRO A 38 -7.82 -8.83 15.63
C PRO A 38 -6.66 -9.65 15.04
N GLY A 39 -5.53 -9.68 15.71
CA GLY A 39 -4.34 -10.35 15.20
C GLY A 39 -3.35 -9.48 14.42
N MET A 40 -3.61 -8.19 14.19
CA MET A 40 -2.67 -7.27 13.53
C MET A 40 -1.28 -7.23 14.21
N GLN A 41 -1.20 -7.55 15.49
CA GLN A 41 0.02 -7.59 16.27
C GLN A 41 0.68 -8.97 16.34
N THR A 42 0.12 -9.99 15.72
CA THR A 42 0.59 -11.37 15.88
C THR A 42 1.60 -11.79 14.83
N LYS A 43 1.54 -11.17 13.63
CA LYS A 43 2.46 -11.48 12.54
C LYS A 43 3.04 -10.22 11.90
N PRO A 44 4.34 -10.22 11.59
CA PRO A 44 4.95 -9.16 10.82
C PRO A 44 4.44 -9.20 9.38
N GLY A 45 4.25 -8.03 8.80
CA GLY A 45 4.17 -7.92 7.34
C GLY A 45 5.52 -8.24 6.69
N MET A 46 5.53 -8.29 5.37
CA MET A 46 6.76 -8.49 4.60
C MET A 46 7.39 -7.16 4.23
N THR A 47 8.71 -7.09 4.25
CA THR A 47 9.42 -5.95 3.69
C THR A 47 9.21 -5.88 2.17
N VAL A 48 9.39 -4.70 1.60
CA VAL A 48 9.19 -4.45 0.16
C VAL A 48 10.03 -5.40 -0.71
N SER A 49 11.20 -5.81 -0.28
CA SER A 49 12.04 -6.76 -1.04
C SER A 49 11.59 -8.22 -0.88
N ARG A 50 10.80 -8.54 0.13
CA ARG A 50 10.38 -9.91 0.45
C ARG A 50 9.00 -10.31 -0.07
N TRP A 51 8.26 -9.41 -0.68
CA TRP A 51 6.98 -9.80 -1.29
C TRP A 51 7.16 -10.90 -2.36
N ILE A 52 8.32 -10.92 -3.04
CA ILE A 52 8.69 -11.95 -4.00
C ILE A 52 8.69 -13.33 -3.34
N ASP A 53 9.35 -13.43 -2.19
CA ASP A 53 9.40 -14.65 -1.38
C ASP A 53 8.00 -15.02 -0.90
N GLY A 54 7.20 -14.02 -0.53
CA GLY A 54 5.80 -14.20 -0.16
C GLY A 54 4.93 -14.85 -1.24
N VAL A 55 5.31 -14.71 -2.49
CA VAL A 55 4.63 -15.36 -3.63
C VAL A 55 5.24 -16.72 -3.96
N THR A 56 6.56 -16.86 -3.85
CA THR A 56 7.31 -17.98 -4.45
C THR A 56 7.72 -19.06 -3.47
N GLU A 57 7.92 -18.74 -2.20
CA GLU A 57 8.39 -19.66 -1.18
C GLU A 57 7.25 -20.39 -0.46
N LYS A 58 7.59 -21.42 0.29
CA LYS A 58 6.63 -22.13 1.14
C LYS A 58 6.19 -21.26 2.31
N ASN A 59 4.95 -21.43 2.75
CA ASN A 59 4.34 -20.64 3.82
C ASN A 59 5.16 -20.64 5.12
N ASP A 60 5.72 -21.80 5.50
CA ASP A 60 6.54 -21.94 6.69
C ASP A 60 7.81 -21.08 6.66
N ALA A 61 8.40 -20.90 5.46
CA ALA A 61 9.62 -20.11 5.28
C ALA A 61 9.36 -18.60 5.34
N ILE A 62 8.11 -18.18 5.09
CA ILE A 62 7.71 -16.77 5.07
C ILE A 62 6.90 -16.36 6.30
N ASP A 63 6.62 -17.27 7.23
CA ASP A 63 5.79 -17.06 8.42
C ASP A 63 4.42 -16.46 8.09
N GLN A 64 3.76 -17.01 7.08
CA GLN A 64 2.43 -16.62 6.63
C GLN A 64 1.52 -17.84 6.49
N ASP A 65 0.23 -17.64 6.64
CA ASP A 65 -0.76 -18.72 6.51
C ASP A 65 -0.98 -19.14 5.05
N SER A 66 -0.69 -18.25 4.12
CA SER A 66 -0.80 -18.49 2.68
C SER A 66 0.15 -17.61 1.88
N ASN A 67 0.47 -18.02 0.67
CA ASN A 67 1.21 -17.19 -0.26
C ASN A 67 0.41 -15.95 -0.66
N LEU A 68 1.13 -14.88 -1.03
CA LEU A 68 0.52 -13.69 -1.60
C LEU A 68 -0.08 -14.04 -2.97
N ARG A 69 -1.35 -13.63 -3.17
CA ARG A 69 -2.10 -13.87 -4.40
C ARG A 69 -2.47 -12.58 -5.13
N ALA A 70 -2.49 -11.46 -4.41
CA ALA A 70 -2.79 -10.15 -4.95
C ALA A 70 -1.73 -9.12 -4.54
N ILE A 71 -1.43 -8.18 -5.43
CA ILE A 71 -0.53 -7.08 -5.14
C ILE A 71 -1.07 -5.76 -5.71
N PHE A 72 -0.95 -4.71 -4.90
CA PHE A 72 -1.25 -3.34 -5.28
C PHE A 72 0.05 -2.53 -5.22
N PHE A 73 0.50 -2.03 -6.35
CA PHE A 73 1.57 -1.04 -6.42
C PHE A 73 0.95 0.34 -6.45
N TRP A 74 1.10 1.08 -5.38
CA TRP A 74 0.53 2.41 -5.23
C TRP A 74 1.61 3.47 -5.19
N GLY A 75 1.72 4.25 -6.27
CA GLY A 75 2.77 5.26 -6.42
C GLY A 75 4.18 4.67 -6.28
N HIS A 76 4.39 3.45 -6.77
CA HIS A 76 5.63 2.71 -6.60
C HIS A 76 6.09 2.06 -7.90
N ALA A 77 7.37 2.24 -8.22
CA ALA A 77 8.02 1.68 -9.40
C ALA A 77 8.98 0.53 -9.01
N PRO A 78 8.50 -0.71 -8.88
CA PRO A 78 9.29 -1.83 -8.40
C PRO A 78 10.45 -2.24 -9.33
N ASN A 79 10.46 -1.79 -10.58
CA ASN A 79 11.57 -2.02 -11.51
C ASN A 79 12.91 -1.43 -11.04
N SER A 80 12.89 -0.49 -10.10
CA SER A 80 14.10 0.06 -9.49
C SER A 80 14.64 -0.78 -8.33
N GLN A 81 13.96 -1.85 -7.96
CA GLN A 81 14.38 -2.75 -6.90
C GLN A 81 15.32 -3.84 -7.40
N SER A 82 16.04 -4.46 -6.48
CA SER A 82 16.81 -5.66 -6.73
C SER A 82 15.91 -6.86 -7.10
N ARG A 83 16.48 -7.91 -7.65
CA ARG A 83 15.80 -9.18 -7.96
C ARG A 83 14.77 -9.08 -9.09
N GLY A 84 15.08 -8.32 -10.15
CA GLY A 84 14.15 -8.10 -11.27
C GLY A 84 13.66 -9.39 -11.96
N LEU A 85 14.49 -10.40 -12.12
CA LEU A 85 14.09 -11.68 -12.72
C LEU A 85 13.16 -12.46 -11.80
N ASP A 86 13.44 -12.49 -10.49
CA ASP A 86 12.57 -13.14 -9.49
C ASP A 86 11.21 -12.45 -9.42
N MET A 87 11.18 -11.12 -9.57
CA MET A 87 9.94 -10.37 -9.67
C MET A 87 9.07 -10.84 -10.84
N LEU A 88 9.65 -11.00 -12.02
CA LEU A 88 8.90 -11.47 -13.18
C LEU A 88 8.32 -12.87 -12.96
N GLU A 89 9.06 -13.75 -12.32
CA GLU A 89 8.55 -15.09 -11.98
C GLU A 89 7.46 -15.05 -10.91
N ALA A 90 7.60 -14.18 -9.90
CA ALA A 90 6.57 -13.98 -8.89
C ALA A 90 5.28 -13.42 -9.52
N MET A 91 5.40 -12.44 -10.43
CA MET A 91 4.25 -11.84 -11.11
C MET A 91 3.39 -12.84 -11.87
N LYS A 92 3.98 -13.88 -12.44
CA LYS A 92 3.24 -14.94 -13.14
C LYS A 92 2.33 -15.75 -12.23
N LYS A 93 2.64 -15.80 -10.94
CA LYS A 93 1.91 -16.59 -9.94
C LYS A 93 0.81 -15.83 -9.22
N LEU A 94 0.77 -14.51 -9.33
CA LEU A 94 -0.26 -13.69 -8.71
C LEU A 94 -1.59 -13.82 -9.46
N ASP A 95 -2.70 -13.90 -8.75
CA ASP A 95 -4.04 -13.88 -9.33
C ASP A 95 -4.44 -12.47 -9.76
N LEU A 96 -4.06 -11.47 -8.94
CA LEU A 96 -4.43 -10.08 -9.17
C LEU A 96 -3.21 -9.17 -9.05
N MET A 97 -3.09 -8.26 -10.01
CA MET A 97 -2.15 -7.15 -9.96
C MET A 97 -2.83 -5.85 -10.32
N VAL A 98 -2.67 -4.86 -9.45
CA VAL A 98 -3.18 -3.50 -9.63
C VAL A 98 -2.04 -2.51 -9.51
N VAL A 99 -1.93 -1.61 -10.46
CA VAL A 99 -0.98 -0.49 -10.44
C VAL A 99 -1.78 0.80 -10.36
N ILE A 100 -1.49 1.62 -9.36
CA ILE A 100 -2.12 2.91 -9.13
C ILE A 100 -1.02 3.96 -9.29
N ASP A 101 -1.02 4.64 -10.43
CA ASP A 101 0.04 5.56 -10.81
C ASP A 101 -0.53 6.62 -11.76
N PRO A 102 -0.03 7.87 -11.75
CA PRO A 102 -0.43 8.89 -12.72
C PRO A 102 -0.12 8.50 -14.17
N TYR A 103 0.91 7.68 -14.37
CA TYR A 103 1.35 7.24 -15.69
C TYR A 103 1.59 5.74 -15.73
N PRO A 104 1.39 5.08 -16.88
CA PRO A 104 1.80 3.69 -17.06
C PRO A 104 3.32 3.60 -16.96
N SER A 105 3.79 3.17 -15.80
CA SER A 105 5.21 2.99 -15.54
C SER A 105 5.79 1.83 -16.34
N ALA A 106 7.11 1.83 -16.54
CA ALA A 106 7.82 0.71 -17.16
C ALA A 106 7.53 -0.61 -16.41
N SER A 107 7.37 -0.55 -15.09
CA SER A 107 6.99 -1.70 -14.28
C SER A 107 5.62 -2.23 -14.62
N ALA A 108 4.62 -1.36 -14.76
CA ALA A 108 3.27 -1.76 -15.14
C ALA A 108 3.27 -2.49 -16.49
N ALA A 109 3.99 -1.95 -17.47
CA ALA A 109 4.10 -2.55 -18.79
C ALA A 109 4.81 -3.92 -18.75
N MET A 110 5.98 -4.00 -18.10
CA MET A 110 6.73 -5.25 -17.97
C MET A 110 5.94 -6.36 -17.28
N PHE A 111 5.25 -6.02 -16.20
CA PHE A 111 4.50 -7.01 -15.43
C PHE A 111 3.23 -7.44 -16.15
N ALA A 112 2.55 -6.53 -16.81
CA ALA A 112 1.40 -6.89 -17.64
C ALA A 112 1.78 -7.85 -18.77
N MET A 113 2.95 -7.67 -19.40
CA MET A 113 3.42 -8.53 -20.47
C MET A 113 3.71 -9.98 -20.05
N VAL A 114 4.14 -10.22 -18.82
CA VAL A 114 4.48 -11.58 -18.34
C VAL A 114 3.30 -12.29 -17.70
N ARG A 115 2.21 -11.59 -17.43
CA ARG A 115 1.01 -12.15 -16.81
C ARG A 115 0.01 -12.58 -17.88
N LYS A 116 -0.60 -13.77 -17.68
CA LYS A 116 -1.64 -14.28 -18.57
C LYS A 116 -2.87 -13.35 -18.61
N ASP A 117 -3.27 -12.84 -17.45
CA ASP A 117 -4.49 -12.02 -17.28
C ASP A 117 -4.16 -10.51 -17.22
N GLY A 118 -2.91 -10.13 -17.53
CA GLY A 118 -2.49 -8.74 -17.54
C GLY A 118 -2.45 -8.09 -16.15
N ALA A 119 -2.65 -6.77 -16.11
CA ALA A 119 -2.71 -5.98 -14.89
C ALA A 119 -3.76 -4.88 -15.04
N TYR A 120 -4.35 -4.47 -13.92
CA TYR A 120 -5.21 -3.28 -13.88
C TYR A 120 -4.33 -2.05 -13.63
N LEU A 121 -4.51 -1.04 -14.46
CA LEU A 121 -3.92 0.28 -14.27
C LEU A 121 -5.02 1.26 -13.88
N LEU A 122 -4.96 1.78 -12.67
CA LEU A 122 -5.87 2.81 -12.18
C LEU A 122 -5.16 4.16 -12.22
N PRO A 123 -5.61 5.11 -13.03
CA PRO A 123 -4.96 6.40 -13.12
C PRO A 123 -5.23 7.22 -11.87
N VAL A 124 -4.18 7.63 -11.17
CA VAL A 124 -4.26 8.53 -10.02
C VAL A 124 -3.94 9.96 -10.45
N ALA A 125 -4.62 10.92 -9.84
CA ALA A 125 -4.40 12.34 -10.10
C ALA A 125 -2.98 12.77 -9.69
N THR A 126 -2.38 13.63 -10.48
CA THR A 126 -1.07 14.21 -10.20
C THR A 126 -1.13 15.23 -9.04
N GLN A 127 0.03 15.66 -8.58
CA GLN A 127 0.12 16.70 -7.55
C GLN A 127 -0.48 18.05 -7.96
N LEU A 128 -0.66 18.31 -9.25
CA LEU A 128 -1.28 19.54 -9.74
C LEU A 128 -2.82 19.45 -9.79
N GLU A 129 -3.34 18.25 -9.75
CA GLU A 129 -4.76 17.89 -9.84
C GLU A 129 -5.39 17.62 -8.46
N THR A 130 -4.59 17.73 -7.39
CA THR A 130 -5.03 17.49 -6.01
C THR A 130 -4.62 18.64 -5.10
N GLU A 131 -5.36 18.83 -4.03
CA GLU A 131 -4.98 19.72 -2.93
C GLU A 131 -4.66 18.90 -1.68
N GLY A 132 -3.90 19.46 -0.77
CA GLY A 132 -3.57 18.81 0.48
C GLY A 132 -2.18 19.14 1.00
N SER A 133 -1.87 18.58 2.14
CA SER A 133 -0.58 18.76 2.77
C SER A 133 0.42 17.67 2.37
N ALA A 134 1.68 18.05 2.29
CA ALA A 134 2.80 17.14 2.12
C ALA A 134 3.87 17.43 3.17
N THR A 135 4.36 16.39 3.82
CA THR A 135 5.47 16.50 4.76
C THR A 135 6.78 16.24 4.04
N ALA A 136 7.68 17.22 4.05
CA ALA A 136 9.02 17.07 3.51
C ALA A 136 9.94 16.31 4.48
N SER A 137 11.08 15.80 3.98
CA SER A 137 12.06 15.06 4.78
C SER A 137 12.64 15.87 5.95
N ASN A 138 12.65 17.20 5.85
CA ASN A 138 13.05 18.11 6.94
C ASN A 138 11.94 18.35 7.98
N ARG A 139 10.84 17.59 7.92
CA ARG A 139 9.66 17.70 8.81
C ARG A 139 8.85 18.99 8.64
N SER A 140 9.04 19.74 7.56
CA SER A 140 8.14 20.85 7.25
C SER A 140 6.85 20.32 6.63
N LEU A 141 5.72 20.89 7.06
CA LEU A 141 4.42 20.64 6.46
C LEU A 141 4.14 21.73 5.43
N GLN A 142 3.87 21.34 4.21
CA GLN A 142 3.57 22.24 3.11
C GLN A 142 2.13 21.98 2.62
N TRP A 143 1.36 23.03 2.46
CA TRP A 143 0.07 22.96 1.81
C TRP A 143 0.25 23.19 0.31
N ARG A 144 -0.54 22.49 -0.50
CA ARG A 144 -0.62 22.69 -1.96
C ARG A 144 -2.08 22.87 -2.35
N GLU A 145 -2.31 23.88 -3.15
CA GLU A 145 -3.61 24.11 -3.79
C GLU A 145 -3.71 23.30 -5.09
N LYS A 146 -4.91 22.86 -5.39
CA LYS A 146 -5.22 22.27 -6.69
C LYS A 146 -5.11 23.34 -7.77
N VAL A 147 -4.40 23.05 -8.86
CA VAL A 147 -4.19 23.95 -9.99
C VAL A 147 -5.18 23.67 -11.13
N ILE A 148 -5.45 22.41 -11.41
CA ILE A 148 -6.39 21.94 -12.45
C ILE A 148 -7.24 20.79 -11.89
N ASP A 149 -8.37 20.54 -12.52
CA ASP A 149 -9.15 19.35 -12.20
C ASP A 149 -8.47 18.09 -12.75
N PRO A 150 -8.70 16.92 -12.09
CA PRO A 150 -8.18 15.66 -12.58
C PRO A 150 -8.54 15.39 -14.04
N LEU A 151 -7.56 15.03 -14.84
CA LEU A 151 -7.72 14.81 -16.28
C LEU A 151 -8.23 13.39 -16.56
N PHE A 152 -9.08 13.26 -17.57
CA PHE A 152 -9.64 11.99 -18.03
C PHE A 152 -10.34 11.21 -16.93
N GLU A 153 -9.94 9.97 -16.72
CA GLU A 153 -10.48 9.08 -15.67
C GLU A 153 -9.67 9.09 -14.38
N SER A 154 -8.66 9.98 -14.28
CA SER A 154 -7.83 10.05 -13.08
C SER A 154 -8.64 10.50 -11.85
N ARG A 155 -8.29 9.98 -10.71
CA ARG A 155 -8.94 10.27 -9.43
C ARG A 155 -7.90 10.44 -8.35
N THR A 156 -8.23 11.21 -7.33
CA THR A 156 -7.35 11.36 -6.17
C THR A 156 -7.18 10.03 -5.44
N ASP A 157 -6.04 9.82 -4.80
CA ASP A 157 -5.78 8.63 -4.00
C ASP A 157 -6.91 8.31 -3.02
N HIS A 158 -7.39 9.34 -2.32
CA HIS A 158 -8.50 9.20 -1.36
C HIS A 158 -9.79 8.71 -2.03
N MET A 159 -10.10 9.20 -3.23
CA MET A 159 -11.27 8.76 -3.97
C MET A 159 -11.14 7.31 -4.42
N ILE A 160 -9.95 6.91 -4.86
CA ILE A 160 -9.68 5.50 -5.21
C ILE A 160 -9.85 4.59 -3.99
N MET A 161 -9.27 4.99 -2.85
CA MET A 161 -9.44 4.24 -1.58
C MET A 161 -10.91 4.12 -1.19
N TYR A 162 -11.66 5.22 -1.25
CA TYR A 162 -13.06 5.23 -0.89
C TYR A 162 -13.89 4.32 -1.79
N GLN A 163 -13.69 4.40 -3.10
CA GLN A 163 -14.41 3.56 -4.05
C GLN A 163 -14.05 2.08 -3.92
N LEU A 164 -12.80 1.75 -3.62
CA LEU A 164 -12.41 0.38 -3.29
C LEU A 164 -13.11 -0.09 -2.01
N ALA A 165 -13.15 0.73 -0.98
CA ALA A 165 -13.85 0.42 0.26
C ALA A 165 -15.35 0.17 0.04
N GLN A 166 -16.00 1.01 -0.78
CA GLN A 166 -17.40 0.81 -1.17
C GLN A 166 -17.62 -0.53 -1.88
N LYS A 167 -16.77 -0.85 -2.86
CA LYS A 167 -16.87 -2.10 -3.60
C LYS A 167 -16.60 -3.33 -2.74
N LEU A 168 -15.79 -3.20 -1.72
CA LEU A 168 -15.44 -4.27 -0.78
C LEU A 168 -16.35 -4.29 0.47
N GLY A 169 -17.24 -3.31 0.62
CA GLY A 169 -18.27 -3.28 1.66
C GLY A 169 -17.79 -2.83 3.03
N PHE A 170 -16.72 -2.01 3.10
CA PHE A 170 -16.21 -1.47 4.37
C PHE A 170 -16.02 0.06 4.37
N GLU A 171 -16.76 0.80 3.50
CA GLU A 171 -16.68 2.25 3.47
C GLU A 171 -17.07 2.90 4.79
N THR A 172 -17.97 2.28 5.54
CA THR A 172 -18.41 2.80 6.84
C THR A 172 -17.27 2.81 7.85
N GLU A 173 -16.46 1.75 7.85
CA GLU A 173 -15.27 1.64 8.69
C GLU A 173 -14.20 2.64 8.28
N LEU A 174 -14.03 2.84 6.97
CA LEU A 174 -13.04 3.79 6.44
C LEU A 174 -13.37 5.24 6.81
N ILE A 175 -14.65 5.63 6.75
CA ILE A 175 -15.10 7.00 7.04
C ILE A 175 -15.50 7.17 8.51
N GLY A 176 -15.87 6.11 9.18
CA GLY A 176 -16.39 6.10 10.54
C GLY A 176 -15.36 6.41 11.64
N ILE A 177 -14.17 6.83 11.29
CA ILE A 177 -13.19 7.37 12.22
C ILE A 177 -13.64 8.77 12.58
N LYS A 178 -14.46 8.87 13.64
CA LYS A 178 -14.84 10.13 14.26
C LYS A 178 -13.72 10.64 15.14
#